data_dc10e1468689c52a1e1c8ba0ff7ef5a4
#
_entry.id   dc10e1468689c52a1e1c8ba0ff7ef5a4
#
_cell.length_a   1.000
_cell.length_b   1.000
_cell.length_c   1.000
_cell.angle_alpha   90.00
_cell.angle_beta   90.00
_cell.angle_gamma   90.00
#
_symmetry.space_group_name_H-M   'P 1'
#
loop_
_entity.id
_entity.type
_entity.pdbx_description
1 polymer ?
#
loop_
_entity_poly.entity_id
_entity_poly.type
_entity_poly.pdbx_seq_one_letter_code
_entity_poly.pdbx_strand_id
1 'polypeptide(L)' 'MSYKEMDLEELLDEYFYMRRDANDFFNECSHPMTNGAAEVYDILVHNYLEIMTEIERRTFHE' A
#
# COMPACT_ATOMS: atom_id res chain seq x y z
N MET A 1 3.56 2.23 14.75
CA MET A 1 4.99 1.95 14.47
C MET A 1 5.39 2.65 13.19
N SER A 2 6.54 3.27 13.20
CA SER A 2 7.06 3.93 11.99
C SER A 2 7.63 2.91 11.02
N TYR A 3 7.39 3.09 9.74
CA TYR A 3 7.97 2.22 8.71
C TYR A 3 9.50 2.24 8.74
N LYS A 4 10.08 3.33 9.24
CA LYS A 4 11.53 3.46 9.34
C LYS A 4 12.17 2.49 10.33
N GLU A 5 11.39 1.99 11.28
CA GLU A 5 11.85 1.05 12.31
C GLU A 5 11.68 -0.40 11.90
N MET A 6 10.95 -0.65 10.81
CA MET A 6 10.70 -2.01 10.34
C MET A 6 11.88 -2.54 9.54
N ASP A 7 12.13 -3.84 9.64
CA ASP A 7 13.11 -4.52 8.80
C ASP A 7 12.63 -4.53 7.35
N LEU A 8 13.56 -4.64 6.42
CA LEU A 8 13.23 -4.69 5.01
C LEU A 8 12.27 -5.84 4.69
N GLU A 9 12.49 -7.00 5.31
CA GLU A 9 11.64 -8.16 5.11
C GLU A 9 10.21 -7.89 5.59
N GLU A 10 10.06 -7.24 6.74
CA GLU A 10 8.75 -6.84 7.25
C GLU A 10 8.06 -5.83 6.32
N LEU A 11 8.82 -4.88 5.80
CA LEU A 11 8.30 -3.89 4.87
C LEU A 11 7.79 -4.55 3.60
N LEU A 12 8.52 -5.51 3.06
CA LEU A 12 8.11 -6.22 1.87
C LEU A 12 6.82 -7.00 2.10
N ASP A 13 6.72 -7.68 3.25
CA ASP A 13 5.51 -8.42 3.61
C ASP A 13 4.32 -7.48 3.74
N GLU A 14 4.49 -6.36 4.43
CA GLU A 14 3.42 -5.36 4.57
C GLU A 14 3.01 -4.77 3.23
N TYR A 15 3.98 -4.47 2.38
CA TYR A 15 3.72 -3.92 1.05
C TYR A 15 2.86 -4.89 0.23
N PHE A 16 3.25 -6.15 0.16
CA PHE A 16 2.49 -7.14 -0.60
C PHE A 16 1.09 -7.35 -0.03
N TYR A 17 0.99 -7.38 1.28
CA TYR A 17 -0.29 -7.55 1.96
C TYR A 17 -1.24 -6.39 1.66
N MET A 18 -0.75 -5.17 1.82
CA MET A 18 -1.57 -3.98 1.56
C MET A 18 -1.94 -3.84 0.10
N ARG A 19 -1.02 -4.15 -0.78
CA ARG A 19 -1.28 -4.11 -2.21
C ARG A 19 -2.35 -5.13 -2.60
N ARG A 20 -2.28 -6.31 -2.03
CA ARG A 20 -3.29 -7.34 -2.26
C ARG A 20 -4.66 -6.89 -1.76
N ASP A 21 -4.72 -6.30 -0.58
CA ASP A 21 -5.97 -5.78 -0.04
C ASP A 21 -6.56 -4.70 -0.94
N ALA A 22 -5.74 -3.80 -1.44
CA ALA A 22 -6.20 -2.76 -2.34
C ALA A 22 -6.76 -3.35 -3.64
N ASN A 23 -6.08 -4.34 -4.20
CA ASN A 23 -6.54 -5.02 -5.41
C ASN A 23 -7.86 -5.76 -5.17
N ASP A 24 -7.96 -6.47 -4.06
CA ASP A 24 -9.19 -7.19 -3.71
C ASP A 24 -10.35 -6.22 -3.55
N PHE A 25 -10.12 -5.11 -2.87
CA PHE A 25 -11.13 -4.07 -2.71
C PHE A 25 -11.59 -3.52 -4.06
N PHE A 26 -10.64 -3.22 -4.95
CA PHE A 26 -10.96 -2.72 -6.28
C PHE A 26 -11.81 -3.71 -7.06
N ASN A 27 -11.44 -4.99 -7.01
CA ASN A 27 -12.16 -6.04 -7.75
C ASN A 27 -13.56 -6.30 -7.19
N GLU A 28 -13.76 -6.08 -5.90
CA GLU A 28 -15.05 -6.31 -5.26
C GLU A 28 -16.00 -5.11 -5.41
N CYS A 29 -15.47 -3.95 -5.73
CA CYS A 29 -16.31 -2.76 -5.90
C CYS A 29 -17.03 -2.76 -7.23
N SER A 30 -18.20 -2.13 -7.23
CA SER A 30 -18.92 -1.87 -8.48
C SER A 30 -18.20 -0.78 -9.27
N HIS A 31 -18.29 -0.86 -10.60
CA HIS A 31 -17.72 0.16 -11.46
C HIS A 31 -18.82 0.81 -12.30
N PRO A 32 -18.81 2.14 -12.38
CA PRO A 32 -17.88 3.06 -11.74
C PRO A 32 -18.01 3.04 -10.22
N MET A 33 -16.91 3.32 -9.52
CA MET A 33 -16.91 3.36 -8.07
C MET A 33 -17.72 4.54 -7.55
N THR A 34 -18.40 4.32 -6.40
CA THR A 34 -19.00 5.43 -5.68
C THR A 34 -17.93 6.34 -5.11
N ASN A 35 -18.27 7.58 -4.74
CA ASN A 35 -17.32 8.51 -4.15
C ASN A 35 -16.70 7.94 -2.86
N GLY A 36 -17.51 7.30 -2.02
CA GLY A 36 -16.99 6.69 -0.79
C GLY A 36 -16.01 5.55 -1.06
N ALA A 37 -16.34 4.69 -2.02
CA ALA A 37 -15.44 3.59 -2.38
C ALA A 37 -14.14 4.10 -2.98
N ALA A 38 -14.21 5.13 -3.82
CA ALA A 38 -13.02 5.73 -4.40
C ALA A 38 -12.10 6.33 -3.34
N GLU A 39 -12.67 6.96 -2.31
CA GLU A 39 -11.88 7.50 -1.20
C GLU A 39 -11.17 6.39 -0.42
N VAL A 40 -11.87 5.30 -0.13
CA VAL A 40 -11.27 4.17 0.59
C VAL A 40 -10.14 3.56 -0.23
N TYR A 41 -10.36 3.37 -1.51
CA TYR A 41 -9.33 2.83 -2.39
C TYR A 41 -8.10 3.73 -2.43
N ASP A 42 -8.32 5.05 -2.51
CA ASP A 42 -7.24 6.03 -2.52
C ASP A 42 -6.39 5.95 -1.25
N ILE A 43 -7.03 5.79 -0.09
CA ILE A 43 -6.33 5.62 1.18
C ILE A 43 -5.49 4.34 1.16
N LEU A 44 -6.05 3.24 0.68
CA LEU A 44 -5.33 1.97 0.59
C LEU A 44 -4.11 2.08 -0.31
N VAL A 45 -4.25 2.73 -1.45
CA VAL A 45 -3.14 2.95 -2.38
C VAL A 45 -2.06 3.82 -1.74
N HIS A 46 -2.45 4.90 -1.06
CA HIS A 46 -1.50 5.77 -0.38
C HIS A 46 -0.68 5.02 0.65
N ASN A 47 -1.34 4.15 1.41
CA ASN A 47 -0.66 3.41 2.47
C ASN A 47 0.44 2.51 1.91
N TYR A 48 0.16 1.74 0.85
CA TYR A 48 1.20 0.87 0.33
C TYR A 48 2.27 1.64 -0.45
N LEU A 49 1.93 2.79 -1.02
CA LEU A 49 2.92 3.64 -1.68
C LEU A 49 3.93 4.24 -0.70
N GLU A 50 3.48 4.57 0.52
CA GLU A 50 4.39 5.03 1.56
C GLU A 50 5.41 3.95 1.92
N ILE A 51 4.96 2.71 2.05
CA ILE A 51 5.84 1.59 2.32
C ILE A 51 6.79 1.37 1.15
N MET A 52 6.30 1.44 -0.07
CA MET A 52 7.12 1.30 -1.26
C MET A 52 8.23 2.36 -1.31
N THR A 53 7.90 3.59 -0.93
CA THR A 53 8.88 4.67 -0.88
C THR A 53 10.01 4.34 0.10
N GLU A 54 9.68 3.80 1.27
CA GLU A 54 10.69 3.42 2.24
C GLU A 54 11.54 2.24 1.73
N ILE A 55 10.92 1.28 1.06
CA ILE A 55 11.66 0.15 0.47
C ILE A 55 12.63 0.65 -0.59
N GLU A 56 12.17 1.53 -1.47
CA GLU A 56 13.03 2.11 -2.51
C GLU A 56 14.21 2.87 -1.92
N ARG A 57 13.93 3.65 -0.86
CA ARG A 57 14.98 4.42 -0.19
C ARG A 57 16.09 3.50 0.33
N ARG A 58 15.72 2.34 0.85
CA ARG A 58 16.70 1.40 1.40
C ARG A 58 17.43 0.61 0.33
N THR A 59 16.75 0.27 -0.77
CA THR A 59 17.34 -0.58 -1.81
C THR A 59 18.17 0.23 -2.80
N PHE A 60 17.78 1.47 -3.07
CA PHE A 60 18.48 2.33 -4.03
C PHE A 60 19.33 3.40 -3.37
N HIS A 61 19.43 3.35 -2.05
CA HIS A 61 20.26 4.28 -1.31
C HIS A 61 21.73 3.89 -1.41
N GLU A 62 22.56 4.84 -1.73
CA GLU A 62 24.00 4.64 -1.78
C GLU A 62 24.71 5.27 -0.60
#